data_b1aef8e0f52031994908683973c387e4
#
_entry.id   b1aef8e0f52031994908683973c387e4
#
_cell.length_a   1.000
_cell.length_b   1.000
_cell.length_c   1.000
_cell.angle_alpha   90.00
_cell.angle_beta   90.00
_cell.angle_gamma   90.00
#
_symmetry.space_group_name_H-M   'P 1'
#
loop_
_entity.id
_entity.type
_entity.pdbx_description
1 polymer ?
#
loop_
_entity_poly.entity_id
_entity_poly.type
_entity_poly.pdbx_seq_one_letter_code
_entity_poly.pdbx_strand_id
1 'polypeptide(L)'
;NGYATACIGKWHLGFQEPFLPRNQGFDHYFGLLHNLDPVEIVYFKDKGGVPLLRNGKEVKRPPDPAELTKLYTDEAIGFIEQNKKGPFFLYLPHTMLHNPLGVSEKFKGSSNWGEYGDAIQELDHNVGRIFDTLNRLDIDEDTIVIYASDNGRGPGRKPQQKIRGRKL
;
A
#
# COMPACT_ATOMS: atom_id res chain seq x y z
N ASN A 1 -16.54 -12.70 14.01
CA ASN A 1 -15.44 -13.47 14.62
C ASN A 1 -14.61 -12.64 15.62
N GLY A 2 -14.99 -11.36 15.87
CA GLY A 2 -14.32 -10.50 16.85
C GLY A 2 -12.99 -9.90 16.41
N TYR A 3 -12.60 -10.02 15.13
CA TYR A 3 -11.42 -9.35 14.59
C TYR A 3 -11.73 -7.89 14.26
N ALA A 4 -10.85 -6.97 14.65
CA ALA A 4 -10.79 -5.65 14.04
C ALA A 4 -10.20 -5.77 12.63
N THR A 5 -10.82 -5.17 11.62
CA THR A 5 -10.41 -5.37 10.22
C THR A 5 -10.07 -4.07 9.52
N ALA A 6 -8.93 -4.02 8.81
CA ALA A 6 -8.54 -2.86 8.01
C ALA A 6 -8.04 -3.25 6.63
N CYS A 7 -8.43 -2.44 5.63
CA CYS A 7 -7.79 -2.39 4.32
C CYS A 7 -7.11 -1.03 4.17
N ILE A 8 -5.78 -1.04 4.02
CA ILE A 8 -4.98 0.19 3.93
C ILE A 8 -4.11 0.12 2.67
N GLY A 9 -4.42 0.95 1.67
CA GLY A 9 -3.73 0.94 0.39
C GLY A 9 -4.67 0.94 -0.81
N LYS A 10 -4.22 0.34 -1.93
CA LYS A 10 -4.97 0.26 -3.17
C LYS A 10 -6.00 -0.87 -3.13
N TRP A 11 -7.28 -0.52 -3.25
CA TRP A 11 -8.37 -1.51 -3.28
C TRP A 11 -8.50 -2.24 -4.63
N HIS A 12 -8.77 -1.51 -5.70
CA HIS A 12 -8.89 -1.95 -7.10
C HIS A 12 -9.90 -3.09 -7.37
N LEU A 13 -10.89 -3.26 -6.50
CA LEU A 13 -11.95 -4.29 -6.63
C LEU A 13 -13.34 -3.67 -6.78
N GLY A 14 -13.39 -2.40 -7.20
CA GLY A 14 -14.60 -1.63 -7.42
C GLY A 14 -14.61 -0.31 -6.64
N PHE A 15 -15.24 0.71 -7.22
CA PHE A 15 -15.26 2.07 -6.67
C PHE A 15 -16.68 2.61 -6.43
N GLN A 16 -17.67 1.74 -6.55
CA GLN A 16 -19.09 2.04 -6.29
C GLN A 16 -19.66 1.01 -5.31
N GLU A 17 -20.72 1.38 -4.61
CA GLU A 17 -21.52 0.43 -3.85
C GLU A 17 -22.04 -0.72 -4.76
N PRO A 18 -22.05 -1.99 -4.32
CA PRO A 18 -21.65 -2.46 -2.98
C PRO A 18 -20.17 -2.87 -2.84
N PHE A 19 -19.31 -2.54 -3.82
CA PHE A 19 -17.94 -3.07 -3.96
C PHE A 19 -16.90 -2.33 -3.10
N LEU A 20 -17.30 -1.36 -2.30
CA LEU A 20 -16.39 -0.61 -1.45
C LEU A 20 -15.81 -1.49 -0.32
N PRO A 21 -14.57 -1.26 0.13
CA PRO A 21 -13.92 -2.07 1.16
C PRO A 21 -14.78 -2.31 2.40
N ARG A 22 -15.44 -1.27 2.89
CA ARG A 22 -16.29 -1.36 4.08
C ARG A 22 -17.55 -2.21 3.88
N ASN A 23 -18.04 -2.33 2.66
CA ASN A 23 -19.15 -3.22 2.30
C ASN A 23 -18.68 -4.67 2.09
N GLN A 24 -17.35 -4.87 2.01
CA GLN A 24 -16.73 -6.18 1.86
C GLN A 24 -16.13 -6.72 3.18
N GLY A 25 -16.50 -6.12 4.32
CA GLY A 25 -16.17 -6.65 5.64
C GLY A 25 -15.01 -5.98 6.34
N PHE A 26 -14.48 -4.86 5.83
CA PHE A 26 -13.46 -4.08 6.52
C PHE A 26 -14.09 -2.98 7.38
N ASP A 27 -13.76 -2.93 8.66
CA ASP A 27 -14.20 -1.88 9.60
C ASP A 27 -13.53 -0.55 9.28
N HIS A 28 -12.26 -0.59 8.87
CA HIS A 28 -11.45 0.57 8.53
C HIS A 28 -10.91 0.48 7.10
N TYR A 29 -10.96 1.61 6.40
CA TYR A 29 -10.37 1.77 5.08
C TYR A 29 -9.59 3.07 4.98
N PHE A 30 -8.35 3.00 4.49
CA PHE A 30 -7.56 4.16 4.10
C PHE A 30 -6.80 3.85 2.81
N GLY A 31 -7.05 4.60 1.73
CA GLY A 31 -6.35 4.32 0.48
C GLY A 31 -7.05 4.83 -0.77
N LEU A 32 -6.63 4.26 -1.90
CA LEU A 32 -7.13 4.54 -3.23
C LEU A 32 -8.05 3.42 -3.71
N LEU A 33 -9.25 3.76 -4.17
CA LEU A 33 -10.15 2.76 -4.78
C LEU A 33 -9.66 2.29 -6.15
N HIS A 34 -8.71 3.01 -6.76
CA HIS A 34 -8.18 2.74 -8.11
C HIS A 34 -6.68 3.03 -8.19
N ASN A 35 -6.04 2.75 -9.33
CA ASN A 35 -4.66 3.17 -9.61
C ASN A 35 -4.58 4.69 -9.81
N LEU A 36 -3.34 5.21 -9.70
CA LEU A 36 -3.00 6.57 -10.13
C LEU A 36 -2.68 6.66 -11.63
N ASP A 37 -2.77 5.55 -12.39
CA ASP A 37 -2.44 5.51 -13.81
C ASP A 37 -3.34 6.46 -14.61
N PRO A 38 -2.78 7.41 -15.40
CA PRO A 38 -3.56 8.37 -16.16
C PRO A 38 -4.53 7.75 -17.16
N VAL A 39 -4.23 6.57 -17.71
CA VAL A 39 -5.08 5.89 -18.70
C VAL A 39 -6.35 5.34 -18.05
N GLU A 40 -6.28 4.89 -16.82
CA GLU A 40 -7.41 4.33 -16.05
C GLU A 40 -8.19 5.41 -15.29
N ILE A 41 -7.66 6.63 -15.21
CA ILE A 41 -8.24 7.76 -14.45
C ILE A 41 -9.40 8.46 -15.19
N VAL A 42 -9.80 8.03 -16.37
CA VAL A 42 -10.85 8.73 -17.17
C VAL A 42 -12.08 9.08 -16.32
N TYR A 43 -12.51 8.17 -15.42
CA TYR A 43 -13.64 8.43 -14.53
C TYR A 43 -13.39 9.54 -13.51
N PHE A 44 -12.14 9.75 -13.09
CA PHE A 44 -11.77 10.74 -12.07
C PHE A 44 -11.14 12.01 -12.66
N LYS A 45 -10.81 12.02 -13.96
CA LYS A 45 -10.10 13.12 -14.62
C LYS A 45 -10.81 14.45 -14.43
N ASP A 46 -12.11 14.48 -14.70
CA ASP A 46 -12.93 15.69 -14.59
C ASP A 46 -13.24 16.07 -13.12
N LYS A 47 -12.84 15.22 -12.18
CA LYS A 47 -13.02 15.41 -10.72
C LYS A 47 -11.71 15.74 -10.01
N GLY A 48 -10.64 16.05 -10.74
CA GLY A 48 -9.32 16.37 -10.16
C GLY A 48 -8.48 15.15 -9.75
N GLY A 49 -8.72 13.98 -10.35
CA GLY A 49 -7.94 12.76 -10.12
C GLY A 49 -8.53 11.82 -9.06
N VAL A 50 -7.84 10.72 -8.81
CA VAL A 50 -8.26 9.70 -7.82
C VAL A 50 -8.09 10.25 -6.41
N PRO A 51 -9.13 10.18 -5.55
CA PRO A 51 -9.01 10.64 -4.17
C PRO A 51 -8.32 9.61 -3.27
N LEU A 52 -7.52 10.09 -2.34
CA LEU A 52 -7.16 9.35 -1.13
C LEU A 52 -8.32 9.43 -0.14
N LEU A 53 -8.84 8.29 0.28
CA LEU A 53 -10.02 8.20 1.13
C LEU A 53 -9.68 7.61 2.50
N ARG A 54 -10.37 8.10 3.55
CA ARG A 54 -10.45 7.43 4.85
C ARG A 54 -11.92 7.20 5.19
N ASN A 55 -12.33 5.94 5.27
CA ASN A 55 -13.71 5.52 5.58
C ASN A 55 -14.77 6.22 4.71
N GLY A 56 -14.49 6.37 3.41
CA GLY A 56 -15.37 7.02 2.44
C GLY A 56 -15.27 8.54 2.38
N LYS A 57 -14.51 9.18 3.28
CA LYS A 57 -14.27 10.63 3.25
C LYS A 57 -12.97 10.93 2.52
N GLU A 58 -13.00 11.94 1.66
CA GLU A 58 -11.81 12.42 0.95
C GLU A 58 -10.82 13.09 1.91
N VAL A 59 -9.55 12.66 1.83
CA VAL A 59 -8.43 13.23 2.61
C VAL A 59 -7.60 14.17 1.74
N LYS A 60 -7.33 13.76 0.49
CA LYS A 60 -6.50 14.50 -0.47
C LYS A 60 -6.86 14.13 -1.90
N ARG A 61 -6.79 15.09 -2.84
CA ARG A 61 -7.05 14.83 -4.27
C ARG A 61 -6.24 15.76 -5.20
N PRO A 62 -5.46 15.21 -6.13
CA PRO A 62 -4.92 13.86 -6.05
C PRO A 62 -3.89 13.78 -4.93
N PRO A 63 -3.60 12.61 -4.38
CA PRO A 63 -2.45 12.44 -3.50
C PRO A 63 -1.15 12.47 -4.31
N ASP A 64 -0.06 12.89 -3.67
CA ASP A 64 1.28 12.76 -4.23
C ASP A 64 1.70 11.27 -4.18
N PRO A 65 2.08 10.64 -5.31
CA PRO A 65 2.57 9.27 -5.31
C PRO A 65 3.74 9.04 -4.36
N ALA A 66 4.60 10.04 -4.18
CA ALA A 66 5.77 9.98 -3.31
C ALA A 66 5.45 9.89 -1.81
N GLU A 67 4.23 10.24 -1.41
CA GLU A 67 3.80 10.17 -0.01
C GLU A 67 3.10 8.84 0.34
N LEU A 68 2.57 8.11 -0.66
CA LEU A 68 1.62 7.02 -0.43
C LEU A 68 2.19 5.87 0.40
N THR A 69 3.41 5.41 0.11
CA THR A 69 4.03 4.29 0.84
C THR A 69 4.13 4.60 2.33
N LYS A 70 4.60 5.81 2.65
CA LYS A 70 4.69 6.28 4.04
C LYS A 70 3.32 6.45 4.68
N LEU A 71 2.37 7.08 4.00
CA LEU A 71 1.02 7.33 4.53
C LEU A 71 0.30 6.01 4.87
N TYR A 72 0.40 5.00 4.00
CA TYR A 72 -0.18 3.69 4.28
C TYR A 72 0.48 3.01 5.48
N THR A 73 1.79 3.10 5.57
CA THR A 73 2.53 2.53 6.69
C THR A 73 2.19 3.22 8.01
N ASP A 74 2.12 4.56 8.02
CA ASP A 74 1.74 5.32 9.22
C ASP A 74 0.31 4.96 9.69
N GLU A 75 -0.65 4.85 8.76
CA GLU A 75 -2.02 4.43 9.07
C GLU A 75 -2.08 2.98 9.57
N ALA A 76 -1.28 2.08 8.97
CA ALA A 76 -1.18 0.68 9.38
C ALA A 76 -0.62 0.54 10.80
N ILE A 77 0.44 1.27 11.12
CA ILE A 77 1.01 1.32 12.47
C ILE A 77 -0.02 1.81 13.48
N GLY A 78 -0.73 2.90 13.17
CA GLY A 78 -1.79 3.42 14.02
C GLY A 78 -2.90 2.41 14.26
N PHE A 79 -3.32 1.66 13.23
CA PHE A 79 -4.31 0.60 13.35
C PHE A 79 -3.82 -0.55 14.24
N ILE A 80 -2.58 -1.01 14.06
CA ILE A 80 -1.97 -2.07 14.90
C ILE A 80 -1.93 -1.63 16.36
N GLU A 81 -1.45 -0.42 16.64
CA GLU A 81 -1.35 0.14 17.99
C GLU A 81 -2.70 0.23 18.72
N GLN A 82 -3.75 0.63 17.98
CA GLN A 82 -5.11 0.72 18.53
C GLN A 82 -5.72 -0.65 18.84
N ASN A 83 -5.34 -1.70 18.08
CA ASN A 83 -5.96 -3.02 18.17
C ASN A 83 -5.05 -4.10 18.82
N LYS A 84 -3.88 -3.75 19.34
CA LYS A 84 -2.89 -4.67 19.93
C LYS A 84 -3.37 -5.56 21.06
N LYS A 85 -4.54 -5.27 21.65
CA LYS A 85 -5.10 -6.05 22.79
C LYS A 85 -6.09 -7.12 22.34
N GLY A 86 -6.40 -7.21 21.05
CA GLY A 86 -7.35 -8.16 20.50
C GLY A 86 -6.92 -8.64 19.12
N PRO A 87 -7.64 -9.61 18.54
CA PRO A 87 -7.32 -10.08 17.22
C PRO A 87 -7.60 -9.01 16.16
N PHE A 88 -6.70 -8.87 15.19
CA PHE A 88 -6.88 -7.98 14.06
C PHE A 88 -6.51 -8.67 12.74
N PHE A 89 -7.09 -8.17 11.65
CA PHE A 89 -6.74 -8.51 10.29
C PHE A 89 -6.43 -7.23 9.50
N LEU A 90 -5.20 -7.09 9.06
CA LEU A 90 -4.74 -5.96 8.26
C LEU A 90 -4.40 -6.44 6.85
N TYR A 91 -5.12 -5.95 5.84
CA TYR A 91 -4.76 -6.06 4.44
C TYR A 91 -4.09 -4.75 3.99
N LEU A 92 -2.80 -4.82 3.64
CA LEU A 92 -1.96 -3.66 3.31
C LEU A 92 -1.47 -3.71 1.85
N PRO A 93 -2.35 -3.51 0.85
CA PRO A 93 -2.00 -3.52 -0.56
C PRO A 93 -1.34 -2.20 -0.97
N HIS A 94 -0.01 -2.15 -1.00
CA HIS A 94 0.72 -0.98 -1.43
C HIS A 94 0.43 -0.61 -2.89
N THR A 95 0.38 0.69 -3.22
CA THR A 95 0.25 1.19 -4.60
C THR A 95 1.56 1.00 -5.38
N MET A 96 2.70 1.17 -4.70
CA MET A 96 4.01 0.88 -5.29
C MET A 96 4.21 -0.65 -5.39
N LEU A 97 4.76 -1.19 -6.48
CA LEU A 97 5.54 -0.52 -7.54
C LEU A 97 4.76 -0.28 -8.86
N HIS A 98 3.47 -0.01 -8.80
CA HIS A 98 2.69 0.34 -10.00
C HIS A 98 3.00 1.79 -10.44
N ASN A 99 2.89 2.06 -11.75
CA ASN A 99 3.04 3.42 -12.28
C ASN A 99 1.79 4.29 -11.95
N PRO A 100 1.97 5.63 -11.85
CA PRO A 100 3.25 6.34 -11.76
C PRO A 100 4.00 5.97 -10.49
N LEU A 101 5.33 5.81 -10.59
CA LEU A 101 6.16 5.60 -9.41
C LEU A 101 6.17 6.87 -8.56
N GLY A 102 6.28 6.69 -7.26
CA GLY A 102 6.48 7.76 -6.30
C GLY A 102 7.53 7.35 -5.28
N VAL A 103 8.51 8.22 -5.08
CA VAL A 103 9.61 8.01 -4.14
C VAL A 103 9.77 9.28 -3.33
N SER A 104 9.75 9.16 -2.00
CA SER A 104 9.98 10.30 -1.13
C SER A 104 11.41 10.83 -1.23
N GLU A 105 11.61 12.10 -0.93
CA GLU A 105 12.92 12.77 -1.00
C GLU A 105 14.01 12.01 -0.22
N LYS A 106 13.65 11.34 0.87
CA LYS A 106 14.57 10.52 1.68
C LYS A 106 15.20 9.36 0.88
N PHE A 107 14.48 8.82 -0.09
CA PHE A 107 14.91 7.64 -0.84
C PHE A 107 15.31 7.92 -2.29
N LYS A 108 15.11 9.14 -2.78
CA LYS A 108 15.57 9.53 -4.13
C LYS A 108 17.07 9.38 -4.25
N GLY A 109 17.52 8.62 -5.26
CA GLY A 109 18.92 8.33 -5.51
C GLY A 109 19.58 7.41 -4.49
N SER A 110 18.79 6.73 -3.63
CA SER A 110 19.33 5.80 -2.62
C SER A 110 19.82 4.48 -3.22
N SER A 111 19.33 4.13 -4.41
CA SER A 111 19.72 2.90 -5.10
C SER A 111 20.53 3.16 -6.37
N ASN A 112 21.28 2.15 -6.84
CA ASN A 112 21.95 2.19 -8.15
C ASN A 112 21.00 1.81 -9.32
N TRP A 113 19.68 1.70 -9.06
CA TRP A 113 18.69 1.15 -9.99
C TRP A 113 17.64 2.17 -10.43
N GLY A 114 17.92 3.45 -10.19
CA GLY A 114 17.00 4.56 -10.46
C GLY A 114 15.73 4.50 -9.61
N GLU A 115 14.73 5.28 -10.01
CA GLU A 115 13.50 5.48 -9.25
C GLU A 115 12.79 4.15 -8.85
N TYR A 116 12.85 3.13 -9.70
CA TYR A 116 12.27 1.83 -9.37
C TYR A 116 12.99 1.14 -8.20
N GLY A 117 14.32 1.19 -8.18
CA GLY A 117 15.12 0.66 -7.08
C GLY A 117 14.94 1.47 -5.80
N ASP A 118 14.83 2.78 -5.93
CA ASP A 118 14.58 3.68 -4.80
C ASP A 118 13.20 3.39 -4.17
N ALA A 119 12.17 3.17 -5.00
CA ALA A 119 10.83 2.78 -4.55
C ALA A 119 10.82 1.42 -3.83
N ILE A 120 11.65 0.45 -4.29
CA ILE A 120 11.81 -0.83 -3.59
C ILE A 120 12.45 -0.62 -2.21
N GLN A 121 13.50 0.20 -2.11
CA GLN A 121 14.16 0.48 -0.84
C GLN A 121 13.22 1.22 0.14
N GLU A 122 12.41 2.14 -0.37
CA GLU A 122 11.40 2.80 0.46
C GLU A 122 10.33 1.84 0.94
N LEU A 123 9.85 0.94 0.08
CA LEU A 123 8.87 -0.07 0.46
C LEU A 123 9.44 -1.02 1.51
N ASP A 124 10.66 -1.53 1.31
CA ASP A 124 11.35 -2.40 2.26
C ASP A 124 11.54 -1.74 3.63
N HIS A 125 12.01 -0.49 3.65
CA HIS A 125 12.12 0.30 4.87
C HIS A 125 10.76 0.43 5.61
N ASN A 126 9.68 0.68 4.87
CA ASN A 126 8.36 0.83 5.46
C ASN A 126 7.77 -0.50 5.95
N VAL A 127 8.04 -1.61 5.27
CA VAL A 127 7.74 -2.96 5.77
C VAL A 127 8.52 -3.23 7.07
N GLY A 128 9.80 -2.88 7.12
CA GLY A 128 10.62 -2.96 8.35
C GLY A 128 9.99 -2.22 9.51
N ARG A 129 9.43 -1.02 9.30
CA ARG A 129 8.71 -0.25 10.33
C ARG A 129 7.49 -1.00 10.92
N ILE A 130 6.80 -1.80 10.10
CA ILE A 130 5.70 -2.65 10.60
C ILE A 130 6.27 -3.73 11.54
N PHE A 131 7.33 -4.43 11.14
CA PHE A 131 7.98 -5.45 12.00
C PHE A 131 8.51 -4.83 13.31
N ASP A 132 9.18 -3.69 13.23
CA ASP A 132 9.65 -2.95 14.41
C ASP A 132 8.49 -2.60 15.37
N THR A 133 7.32 -2.28 14.80
CA THR A 133 6.12 -1.98 15.57
C THR A 133 5.57 -3.22 16.27
N LEU A 134 5.45 -4.36 15.58
CA LEU A 134 4.99 -5.62 16.16
C LEU A 134 5.91 -6.04 17.32
N ASN A 135 7.22 -5.99 17.09
CA ASN A 135 8.23 -6.31 18.10
C ASN A 135 8.15 -5.37 19.32
N ARG A 136 8.12 -4.06 19.09
CA ARG A 136 7.99 -3.05 20.16
C ARG A 136 6.73 -3.21 21.00
N LEU A 137 5.67 -3.74 20.40
CA LEU A 137 4.39 -3.99 21.08
C LEU A 137 4.32 -5.38 21.72
N ASP A 138 5.36 -6.21 21.55
CA ASP A 138 5.43 -7.59 22.08
C ASP A 138 4.26 -8.47 21.58
N ILE A 139 3.98 -8.38 20.27
CA ILE A 139 2.92 -9.14 19.58
C ILE A 139 3.40 -9.82 18.30
N ASP A 140 4.70 -9.80 18.02
CA ASP A 140 5.28 -10.40 16.81
C ASP A 140 5.16 -11.92 16.80
N GLU A 141 5.33 -12.59 17.94
CA GLU A 141 5.16 -14.04 18.08
C GLU A 141 3.69 -14.49 17.90
N ASP A 142 2.72 -13.59 18.16
CA ASP A 142 1.29 -13.85 18.04
C ASP A 142 0.70 -13.33 16.69
N THR A 143 1.55 -12.80 15.78
CA THR A 143 1.12 -12.19 14.54
C THR A 143 1.71 -12.91 13.32
N ILE A 144 0.83 -13.47 12.48
CA ILE A 144 1.25 -14.02 11.18
C ILE A 144 1.37 -12.87 10.17
N VAL A 145 2.57 -12.67 9.63
CA VAL A 145 2.81 -11.70 8.56
C VAL A 145 3.05 -12.44 7.24
N ILE A 146 2.24 -12.11 6.23
CA ILE A 146 2.37 -12.65 4.87
C ILE A 146 2.77 -11.52 3.94
N TYR A 147 3.95 -11.61 3.33
CA TYR A 147 4.41 -10.69 2.30
C TYR A 147 4.42 -11.39 0.94
N ALA A 148 3.70 -10.83 -0.02
CA ALA A 148 3.57 -11.41 -1.35
C ALA A 148 3.48 -10.32 -2.43
N SER A 149 3.90 -10.65 -3.64
CA SER A 149 3.60 -9.86 -4.84
C SER A 149 2.30 -10.36 -5.46
N ASP A 150 1.44 -9.45 -5.91
CA ASP A 150 0.17 -9.77 -6.57
C ASP A 150 0.37 -10.38 -7.96
N ASN A 151 1.47 -10.03 -8.63
CA ASN A 151 1.82 -10.52 -9.96
C ASN A 151 3.32 -10.44 -10.22
N GLY A 152 3.77 -11.07 -11.28
CA GLY A 152 5.12 -10.95 -11.78
C GLY A 152 5.35 -9.61 -12.49
N ARG A 153 6.58 -9.38 -12.90
CA ARG A 153 6.99 -8.19 -13.63
C ARG A 153 6.23 -8.05 -14.96
N GLY A 154 5.64 -6.88 -15.18
CA GLY A 154 4.94 -6.55 -16.43
C GLY A 154 5.84 -6.56 -17.67
N PRO A 155 5.29 -6.87 -18.87
CA PRO A 155 6.02 -6.81 -20.12
C PRO A 155 6.49 -5.39 -20.44
N GLY A 156 7.67 -5.25 -21.05
CA GLY A 156 8.17 -3.96 -21.59
C GLY A 156 9.23 -3.24 -20.75
N ARG A 157 9.49 -3.60 -19.51
CA ARG A 157 10.64 -3.07 -18.76
C ARG A 157 11.86 -3.94 -19.04
N LYS A 158 12.83 -3.41 -19.82
CA LYS A 158 14.12 -4.10 -20.01
C LYS A 158 14.76 -4.34 -18.64
N PRO A 159 15.25 -5.55 -18.34
CA PRO A 159 16.02 -5.78 -17.14
C PRO A 159 17.29 -4.95 -17.22
N GLN A 160 17.45 -3.96 -16.35
CA GLN A 160 18.76 -3.34 -16.18
C GLN A 160 19.75 -4.31 -15.51
N GLN A 161 19.25 -5.41 -14.93
CA GLN A 161 20.05 -6.61 -14.58
C GLN A 161 19.14 -7.84 -14.43
N LYS A 162 19.73 -9.03 -14.68
CA LYS A 162 19.09 -10.33 -14.41
C LYS A 162 18.95 -10.51 -12.90
N ILE A 163 17.77 -10.27 -12.35
CA ILE A 163 17.44 -10.84 -11.06
C ILE A 163 17.40 -12.35 -11.28
N ARG A 164 18.42 -13.05 -10.79
CA ARG A 164 18.44 -14.51 -10.78
C ARG A 164 17.43 -14.98 -9.70
N GLY A 165 16.16 -15.05 -10.06
CA GLY A 165 15.25 -15.93 -9.35
C GLY A 165 15.68 -17.37 -9.63
N ARG A 166 16.10 -18.10 -8.60
CA ARG A 166 16.19 -19.57 -8.72
C ARG A 166 14.75 -20.05 -8.98
N LYS A 167 14.57 -20.76 -10.11
CA LYS A 167 13.41 -21.68 -10.23
C LYS A 167 13.61 -22.75 -9.16
N LEU A 168 12.67 -22.85 -8.24
CA LEU A 168 12.45 -24.07 -7.48
C LEU A 168 11.87 -25.12 -8.41
#